data_895174fd2d3cf76f2b9365876020903c
#
_entry.id   895174fd2d3cf76f2b9365876020903c
#
_cell.length_a   1.000
_cell.length_b   1.000
_cell.length_c   1.000
_cell.angle_alpha   90.00
_cell.angle_beta   90.00
_cell.angle_gamma   90.00
#
_symmetry.space_group_name_H-M   'P 1'
#
loop_
_entity.id
_entity.type
_entity.pdbx_description
1 polymer ?
#
loop_
_entity_poly.entity_id
_entity_poly.type
_entity_poly.pdbx_seq_one_letter_code
_entity_poly.pdbx_strand_id
1 'polypeptide(L)'
;MKKKLIALVCALALAVGLVGCSLSTPDSVGTIGEVDISSGLYLLAQFDAYQTAADLASDDQDATKVSSFLKATITVDDATGETAVVSDYVAQKTLENLESYAAIETRFNELGGVLTPDEETQADSYASQLMEQNGDLYKANGIGRSEER
;
A
#
# COMPACT_ATOMS: atom_id res chain seq x y z
N MET A 1 -2.29 23.70 7.66
CA MET A 1 -1.20 22.83 8.16
C MET A 1 -1.24 21.44 7.54
N LYS A 2 -2.41 20.82 7.30
CA LYS A 2 -2.54 19.46 6.70
C LYS A 2 -1.91 19.34 5.30
N LYS A 3 -2.02 20.33 4.42
CA LYS A 3 -1.43 20.31 3.06
C LYS A 3 0.11 20.29 3.03
N LYS A 4 0.78 20.79 4.06
CA LYS A 4 2.26 20.79 4.15
C LYS A 4 2.82 19.45 4.63
N LEU A 5 2.06 18.68 5.40
CA LEU A 5 2.44 17.34 5.86
C LEU A 5 2.37 16.33 4.69
N ILE A 6 1.35 16.40 3.85
CA ILE A 6 1.20 15.55 2.66
C ILE A 6 2.36 15.76 1.69
N ALA A 7 2.78 17.02 1.48
CA ALA A 7 3.92 17.33 0.60
C ALA A 7 5.26 16.77 1.14
N LEU A 8 5.42 16.66 2.46
CA LEU A 8 6.64 16.13 3.07
C LEU A 8 6.75 14.60 2.89
N VAL A 9 5.64 13.87 3.00
CA VAL A 9 5.60 12.42 2.81
C VAL A 9 5.86 12.05 1.33
N CYS A 10 5.26 12.79 0.39
CA CYS A 10 5.51 12.57 -1.05
C CYS A 10 6.95 12.92 -1.47
N ALA A 11 7.58 13.91 -0.85
CA ALA A 11 8.96 14.30 -1.17
C ALA A 11 9.98 13.25 -0.69
N LEU A 12 9.73 12.55 0.41
CA LEU A 12 10.56 11.45 0.90
C LEU A 12 10.47 10.22 0.00
N ALA A 13 9.30 9.89 -0.53
CA ALA A 13 9.12 8.75 -1.44
C ALA A 13 9.85 8.97 -2.80
N LEU A 14 9.99 10.21 -3.26
CA LEU A 14 10.68 10.53 -4.51
C LEU A 14 12.21 10.62 -4.36
N ALA A 15 12.73 10.88 -3.17
CA ALA A 15 14.17 11.00 -2.93
C ALA A 15 14.91 9.64 -2.95
N VAL A 16 14.21 8.53 -2.72
CA VAL A 16 14.79 7.17 -2.72
C VAL A 16 15.07 6.65 -4.13
N GLY A 17 14.48 7.23 -5.17
CA GLY A 17 14.57 6.78 -6.56
C GLY A 17 15.84 7.14 -7.34
N LEU A 18 16.81 7.89 -6.78
CA LEU A 18 17.89 8.48 -7.56
C LEU A 18 19.33 8.05 -7.20
N VAL A 19 19.52 7.11 -6.28
CA VAL A 19 20.86 6.63 -5.96
C VAL A 19 21.01 5.17 -6.40
N GLY A 20 21.64 4.98 -7.55
CA GLY A 20 21.98 3.67 -8.08
C GLY A 20 23.12 3.01 -7.28
N CYS A 21 22.79 2.52 -6.11
CA CYS A 21 23.57 1.54 -5.33
C CYS A 21 22.59 0.45 -4.93
N SER A 22 23.06 -0.77 -4.71
CA SER A 22 22.25 -1.91 -4.25
C SER A 22 21.37 -1.47 -3.06
N LEU A 23 20.16 -0.99 -3.37
CA LEU A 23 19.20 -0.54 -2.37
C LEU A 23 18.62 -1.79 -1.73
N SER A 24 19.11 -2.14 -0.55
CA SER A 24 18.31 -2.96 0.34
C SER A 24 17.05 -2.13 0.66
N THR A 25 15.87 -2.71 0.41
CA THR A 25 14.61 -2.10 0.83
C THR A 25 14.70 -1.87 2.35
N PRO A 26 14.48 -0.64 2.85
CA PRO A 26 14.51 -0.40 4.29
C PRO A 26 13.44 -1.24 4.98
N ASP A 27 13.69 -1.66 6.20
CA ASP A 27 12.72 -2.47 6.95
C ASP A 27 11.44 -1.68 7.24
N SER A 28 11.56 -0.39 7.47
CA SER A 28 10.45 0.55 7.74
C SER A 28 10.51 1.76 6.81
N VAL A 29 9.34 2.27 6.45
CA VAL A 29 9.17 3.50 5.66
C VAL A 29 8.72 4.68 6.54
N GLY A 30 8.40 4.45 7.80
CA GLY A 30 7.98 5.46 8.75
C GLY A 30 6.95 4.95 9.75
N THR A 31 6.28 5.88 10.44
CA THR A 31 5.29 5.55 11.47
C THR A 31 3.97 6.28 11.22
N ILE A 32 2.87 5.67 11.65
CA ILE A 32 1.56 6.32 11.79
C ILE A 32 1.17 6.24 13.26
N GLY A 33 1.21 7.39 13.96
CA GLY A 33 1.14 7.39 15.41
C GLY A 33 2.36 6.66 15.99
N GLU A 34 2.13 5.62 16.78
CA GLU A 34 3.15 4.77 17.37
C GLU A 34 3.40 3.47 16.58
N VAL A 35 2.63 3.23 15.51
CA VAL A 35 2.72 2.03 14.68
C VAL A 35 3.78 2.21 13.60
N ASP A 36 4.75 1.30 13.56
CA ASP A 36 5.79 1.28 12.53
C ASP A 36 5.24 0.64 11.25
N ILE A 37 5.47 1.30 10.12
CA ILE A 37 5.01 0.85 8.81
C ILE A 37 6.18 0.20 8.07
N SER A 38 6.13 -1.11 7.95
CA SER A 38 7.12 -1.85 7.18
C SER A 38 7.04 -1.54 5.69
N SER A 39 8.16 -1.67 4.98
CA SER A 39 8.20 -1.49 3.53
C SER A 39 7.28 -2.47 2.80
N GLY A 40 7.17 -3.71 3.29
CA GLY A 40 6.26 -4.71 2.73
C GLY A 40 4.80 -4.31 2.86
N LEU A 41 4.39 -3.83 4.03
CA LEU A 41 3.02 -3.34 4.27
C LEU A 41 2.71 -2.12 3.38
N TYR A 42 3.65 -1.18 3.26
CA TYR A 42 3.49 -0.02 2.38
C TYR A 42 3.29 -0.43 0.91
N LEU A 43 4.14 -1.33 0.39
CA LEU A 43 4.03 -1.81 -0.98
C LEU A 43 2.73 -2.58 -1.23
N LEU A 44 2.29 -3.40 -0.26
CA LEU A 44 1.02 -4.11 -0.34
C LEU A 44 -0.17 -3.14 -0.37
N ALA A 45 -0.17 -2.13 0.51
CA ALA A 45 -1.21 -1.10 0.53
C ALA A 45 -1.25 -0.28 -0.77
N GLN A 46 -0.07 0.02 -1.34
CA GLN A 46 0.05 0.72 -2.62
C GLN A 46 -0.44 -0.14 -3.79
N PHE A 47 -0.11 -1.43 -3.77
CA PHE A 47 -0.59 -2.38 -4.78
C PHE A 47 -2.12 -2.51 -4.74
N ASP A 48 -2.70 -2.65 -3.56
CA ASP A 48 -4.16 -2.72 -3.37
C ASP A 48 -4.86 -1.43 -3.84
N ALA A 49 -4.29 -0.28 -3.50
CA ALA A 49 -4.79 1.01 -3.97
C ALA A 49 -4.74 1.13 -5.51
N TYR A 50 -3.67 0.60 -6.14
CA TYR A 50 -3.56 0.58 -7.60
C TYR A 50 -4.60 -0.35 -8.23
N GLN A 51 -4.83 -1.54 -7.68
CA GLN A 51 -5.89 -2.45 -8.15
C GLN A 51 -7.27 -1.80 -8.04
N THR A 52 -7.54 -1.13 -6.91
CA THR A 52 -8.80 -0.38 -6.75
C THR A 52 -8.95 0.71 -7.82
N ALA A 53 -7.87 1.43 -8.16
CA ALA A 53 -7.91 2.41 -9.24
C ALA A 53 -8.13 1.74 -10.61
N ALA A 54 -7.55 0.56 -10.84
CA ALA A 54 -7.74 -0.20 -12.08
C ALA A 54 -9.18 -0.70 -12.26
N ASP A 55 -9.86 -1.03 -11.16
CA ASP A 55 -11.28 -1.43 -11.18
C ASP A 55 -12.22 -0.25 -11.52
N LEU A 56 -11.75 0.99 -11.31
CA LEU A 56 -12.46 2.21 -11.69
C LEU A 56 -12.10 2.72 -13.10
N ALA A 57 -11.22 2.01 -13.81
CA ALA A 57 -10.81 2.39 -15.15
C ALA A 57 -11.97 2.27 -16.15
N SER A 58 -12.14 3.26 -17.02
CA SER A 58 -13.05 3.17 -18.15
C SER A 58 -12.48 2.26 -19.24
N ASP A 59 -13.35 1.79 -20.14
CA ASP A 59 -13.01 0.81 -21.20
C ASP A 59 -11.86 1.25 -22.13
N ASP A 60 -11.63 2.55 -22.26
CA ASP A 60 -10.55 3.14 -23.05
C ASP A 60 -9.22 3.30 -22.29
N GLN A 61 -9.19 2.97 -20.99
CA GLN A 61 -8.02 3.06 -20.13
C GLN A 61 -7.39 1.67 -19.92
N ASP A 62 -6.09 1.58 -20.16
CA ASP A 62 -5.33 0.34 -20.01
C ASP A 62 -4.46 0.37 -18.76
N ALA A 63 -4.96 -0.21 -17.67
CA ALA A 63 -4.25 -0.27 -16.40
C ALA A 63 -2.95 -1.09 -16.47
N THR A 64 -2.75 -1.94 -17.50
CA THR A 64 -1.48 -2.66 -17.66
C THR A 64 -0.34 -1.73 -18.10
N LYS A 65 -0.67 -0.59 -18.67
CA LYS A 65 0.29 0.47 -19.05
C LYS A 65 0.50 1.46 -17.90
N VAL A 66 1.13 1.00 -16.84
CA VAL A 66 1.27 1.72 -15.56
C VAL A 66 1.61 3.20 -15.72
N SER A 67 2.64 3.55 -16.51
CA SER A 67 3.10 4.94 -16.66
C SER A 67 2.09 5.88 -17.30
N SER A 68 1.21 5.38 -18.18
CA SER A 68 0.14 6.16 -18.80
C SER A 68 -1.09 6.17 -17.91
N PHE A 69 -1.42 5.04 -17.27
CA PHE A 69 -2.58 4.92 -16.39
C PHE A 69 -2.43 5.82 -15.15
N LEU A 70 -1.26 5.90 -14.53
CA LEU A 70 -1.01 6.81 -13.40
C LEU A 70 -1.29 8.29 -13.71
N LYS A 71 -1.29 8.69 -14.99
CA LYS A 71 -1.60 10.05 -15.44
C LYS A 71 -3.04 10.23 -15.91
N ALA A 72 -3.79 9.14 -16.01
CA ALA A 72 -5.19 9.17 -16.42
C ALA A 72 -6.07 9.74 -15.31
N THR A 73 -7.29 10.13 -15.68
CA THR A 73 -8.32 10.55 -14.75
C THR A 73 -9.38 9.46 -14.68
N ILE A 74 -9.75 9.02 -13.48
CA ILE A 74 -10.81 8.04 -13.21
C ILE A 74 -11.97 8.70 -12.51
N THR A 75 -13.18 8.15 -12.67
CA THR A 75 -14.35 8.54 -11.88
C THR A 75 -14.33 7.76 -10.58
N VAL A 76 -14.28 8.46 -9.44
CA VAL A 76 -14.18 7.84 -8.11
C VAL A 76 -15.54 7.71 -7.42
N ASP A 77 -16.53 8.46 -7.89
CA ASP A 77 -17.93 8.37 -7.44
C ASP A 77 -18.88 8.67 -8.64
N ASP A 78 -19.56 7.65 -9.11
CA ASP A 78 -20.50 7.75 -10.23
C ASP A 78 -21.74 8.60 -9.89
N ALA A 79 -22.14 8.64 -8.62
CA ALA A 79 -23.32 9.36 -8.19
C ALA A 79 -23.11 10.89 -8.19
N THR A 80 -21.91 11.32 -7.85
CA THR A 80 -21.52 12.74 -7.82
C THR A 80 -20.76 13.19 -9.07
N GLY A 81 -20.21 12.23 -9.84
CA GLY A 81 -19.32 12.50 -10.95
C GLY A 81 -17.93 12.98 -10.50
N GLU A 82 -17.55 12.73 -9.26
CA GLU A 82 -16.24 13.07 -8.75
C GLU A 82 -15.14 12.31 -9.48
N THR A 83 -14.08 13.02 -9.85
CA THR A 83 -12.94 12.45 -10.58
C THR A 83 -11.62 12.72 -9.87
N ALA A 84 -10.63 11.84 -10.08
CA ALA A 84 -9.27 12.01 -9.58
C ALA A 84 -8.25 11.56 -10.61
N VAL A 85 -7.05 12.13 -10.55
CA VAL A 85 -5.89 11.58 -11.27
C VAL A 85 -5.46 10.31 -10.56
N VAL A 86 -5.21 9.23 -11.31
CA VAL A 86 -4.89 7.90 -10.75
C VAL A 86 -3.73 7.96 -9.75
N SER A 87 -2.64 8.67 -10.06
CA SER A 87 -1.52 8.81 -9.12
C SER A 87 -1.91 9.42 -7.78
N ASP A 88 -2.79 10.42 -7.78
CA ASP A 88 -3.24 11.09 -6.57
C ASP A 88 -4.21 10.21 -5.79
N TYR A 89 -5.10 9.52 -6.50
CA TYR A 89 -6.02 8.53 -5.92
C TYR A 89 -5.25 7.39 -5.25
N VAL A 90 -4.28 6.79 -5.94
CA VAL A 90 -3.45 5.70 -5.40
C VAL A 90 -2.70 6.18 -4.15
N ALA A 91 -2.08 7.36 -4.19
CA ALA A 91 -1.36 7.89 -3.03
C ALA A 91 -2.29 8.13 -1.82
N GLN A 92 -3.47 8.70 -2.05
CA GLN A 92 -4.45 8.93 -0.99
C GLN A 92 -4.98 7.61 -0.44
N LYS A 93 -5.34 6.67 -1.32
CA LYS A 93 -5.91 5.37 -0.92
C LYS A 93 -4.88 4.51 -0.17
N THR A 94 -3.61 4.54 -0.58
CA THR A 94 -2.52 3.92 0.16
C THR A 94 -2.45 4.45 1.60
N LEU A 95 -2.51 5.76 1.77
CA LEU A 95 -2.47 6.37 3.10
C LEU A 95 -3.69 5.98 3.94
N GLU A 96 -4.90 6.02 3.37
CA GLU A 96 -6.13 5.59 4.05
C GLU A 96 -6.07 4.13 4.52
N ASN A 97 -5.54 3.23 3.69
CA ASN A 97 -5.37 1.82 4.03
C ASN A 97 -4.38 1.66 5.20
N LEU A 98 -3.26 2.38 5.16
CA LEU A 98 -2.25 2.35 6.23
C LEU A 98 -2.75 2.99 7.53
N GLU A 99 -3.50 4.08 7.46
CA GLU A 99 -4.13 4.71 8.63
C GLU A 99 -5.16 3.76 9.27
N SER A 100 -5.92 3.05 8.46
CA SER A 100 -6.88 2.04 8.94
C SER A 100 -6.17 0.88 9.63
N TYR A 101 -5.08 0.38 9.05
CA TYR A 101 -4.25 -0.65 9.65
C TYR A 101 -3.69 -0.18 11.00
N ALA A 102 -3.07 1.00 11.04
CA ALA A 102 -2.48 1.54 12.27
C ALA A 102 -3.52 1.78 13.37
N ALA A 103 -4.74 2.21 13.00
CA ALA A 103 -5.83 2.39 13.95
C ALA A 103 -6.30 1.04 14.55
N ILE A 104 -6.38 -0.01 13.73
CA ILE A 104 -6.75 -1.36 14.20
C ILE A 104 -5.66 -1.89 15.14
N GLU A 105 -4.40 -1.80 14.76
CA GLU A 105 -3.27 -2.28 15.56
C GLU A 105 -3.18 -1.52 16.89
N THR A 106 -3.29 -0.20 16.86
CA THR A 106 -3.32 0.63 18.07
C THR A 106 -4.45 0.20 18.99
N ARG A 107 -5.65 0.02 18.44
CA ARG A 107 -6.81 -0.38 19.24
C ARG A 107 -6.69 -1.78 19.83
N PHE A 108 -6.14 -2.71 19.05
CA PHE A 108 -5.86 -4.07 19.51
C PHE A 108 -4.89 -4.05 20.70
N ASN A 109 -3.80 -3.30 20.60
CA ASN A 109 -2.80 -3.15 21.65
C ASN A 109 -3.37 -2.47 22.91
N GLU A 110 -4.14 -1.37 22.76
CA GLU A 110 -4.83 -0.69 23.88
C GLU A 110 -5.74 -1.62 24.68
N LEU A 111 -6.39 -2.56 23.99
CA LEU A 111 -7.27 -3.54 24.62
C LEU A 111 -6.50 -4.73 25.24
N GLY A 112 -5.18 -4.75 25.16
CA GLY A 112 -4.36 -5.86 25.60
C GLY A 112 -4.55 -7.10 24.73
N GLY A 113 -4.86 -6.91 23.44
CA GLY A 113 -5.07 -8.00 22.50
C GLY A 113 -3.81 -8.85 22.34
N VAL A 114 -4.01 -10.17 22.30
CA VAL A 114 -2.97 -11.16 22.02
C VAL A 114 -3.60 -12.19 21.08
N LEU A 115 -2.93 -12.48 19.98
CA LEU A 115 -3.38 -13.55 19.09
C LEU A 115 -3.23 -14.90 19.77
N THR A 116 -4.20 -15.75 19.58
CA THR A 116 -4.09 -17.17 19.98
C THR A 116 -3.22 -17.91 18.97
N PRO A 117 -2.61 -19.05 19.34
CA PRO A 117 -1.84 -19.88 18.40
C PRO A 117 -2.63 -20.32 17.16
N ASP A 118 -3.94 -20.48 17.29
CA ASP A 118 -4.82 -20.84 16.17
C ASP A 118 -5.00 -19.65 15.20
N GLU A 119 -5.14 -18.42 15.72
CA GLU A 119 -5.23 -17.20 14.91
C GLU A 119 -3.92 -16.91 14.20
N GLU A 120 -2.78 -17.09 14.86
CA GLU A 120 -1.45 -16.99 14.24
C GLU A 120 -1.31 -18.00 13.10
N THR A 121 -1.69 -19.25 13.33
CA THR A 121 -1.67 -20.31 12.31
C THR A 121 -2.58 -19.98 11.12
N GLN A 122 -3.75 -19.42 11.37
CA GLN A 122 -4.67 -18.98 10.30
C GLN A 122 -4.07 -17.83 9.49
N ALA A 123 -3.46 -16.85 10.15
CA ALA A 123 -2.80 -15.73 9.47
C ALA A 123 -1.65 -16.20 8.58
N ASP A 124 -0.79 -17.11 9.08
CA ASP A 124 0.30 -17.72 8.33
C ASP A 124 -0.21 -18.54 7.14
N SER A 125 -1.26 -19.29 7.33
CA SER A 125 -1.88 -20.08 6.26
C SER A 125 -2.45 -19.19 5.18
N TYR A 126 -3.10 -18.09 5.55
CA TYR A 126 -3.63 -17.11 4.60
C TYR A 126 -2.51 -16.40 3.84
N ALA A 127 -1.45 -15.95 4.53
CA ALA A 127 -0.29 -15.35 3.89
C ALA A 127 0.39 -16.32 2.90
N SER A 128 0.52 -17.60 3.29
CA SER A 128 1.07 -18.65 2.42
C SER A 128 0.22 -18.84 1.16
N GLN A 129 -1.10 -18.88 1.29
CA GLN A 129 -2.02 -19.01 0.16
C GLN A 129 -1.93 -17.81 -0.78
N LEU A 130 -1.85 -16.59 -0.26
CA LEU A 130 -1.66 -15.39 -1.07
C LEU A 130 -0.34 -15.44 -1.85
N MET A 131 0.75 -15.88 -1.22
CA MET A 131 2.05 -16.03 -1.87
C MET A 131 2.07 -17.16 -2.90
N GLU A 132 1.33 -18.24 -2.70
CA GLU A 132 1.17 -19.31 -3.72
C GLU A 132 0.42 -18.82 -4.94
N GLN A 133 -0.62 -18.03 -4.75
CA GLN A 133 -1.47 -17.53 -5.84
C GLN A 133 -0.86 -16.35 -6.59
N ASN A 134 -0.17 -15.47 -5.90
CA ASN A 134 0.28 -14.19 -6.43
C ASN A 134 1.79 -13.94 -6.23
N GLY A 135 2.56 -14.93 -5.80
CA GLY A 135 3.95 -14.75 -5.36
C GLY A 135 4.86 -14.11 -6.40
N ASP A 136 4.74 -14.49 -7.68
CA ASP A 136 5.53 -13.89 -8.75
C ASP A 136 5.18 -12.41 -8.96
N LEU A 137 3.90 -12.05 -8.85
CA LEU A 137 3.43 -10.68 -8.95
C LEU A 137 3.89 -9.85 -7.76
N TYR A 138 3.78 -10.39 -6.55
CA TYR A 138 4.25 -9.72 -5.34
C TYR A 138 5.75 -9.50 -5.37
N LYS A 139 6.55 -10.52 -5.71
CA LYS A 139 8.01 -10.42 -5.83
C LYS A 139 8.43 -9.40 -6.89
N ALA A 140 7.73 -9.36 -8.03
CA ALA A 140 8.00 -8.37 -9.08
C ALA A 140 7.74 -6.92 -8.61
N ASN A 141 6.89 -6.73 -7.59
CA ASN A 141 6.59 -5.43 -6.98
C ASN A 141 7.33 -5.20 -5.64
N GLY A 142 8.31 -6.04 -5.30
CA GLY A 142 9.13 -5.89 -4.10
C GLY A 142 8.44 -6.32 -2.80
N ILE A 143 7.31 -7.01 -2.90
CA ILE A 143 6.59 -7.55 -1.74
C ILE A 143 7.12 -8.96 -1.49
N GLY A 144 7.89 -9.14 -0.42
CA GLY A 144 8.44 -10.42 0.01
C GLY A 144 7.79 -10.92 1.31
N ARG A 145 8.04 -12.20 1.62
CA ARG A 145 7.70 -12.75 2.92
C ARG A 145 8.72 -12.28 3.95
N SER A 146 8.28 -11.88 5.13
CA SER A 146 9.16 -11.42 6.22
C SER A 146 10.11 -12.50 6.78
N GLU A 147 9.95 -13.76 6.34
CA GLU A 147 10.74 -14.92 6.79
C GLU A 147 12.03 -15.15 5.96
N GLU A 148 12.32 -14.36 4.94
CA GLU A 148 13.57 -14.47 4.18
C GLU A 148 14.73 -13.71 4.86
N ARG A 149 14.73 -13.65 6.20
CA ARG A 149 15.82 -13.07 7.00
C ARG A 149 16.61 -14.11 7.73
#